data_35d84db3e58d22a1f5d5bf0c14b488da
#
_entry.id   35d84db3e58d22a1f5d5bf0c14b488da
#
_cell.length_a   1.000
_cell.length_b   1.000
_cell.length_c   1.000
_cell.angle_alpha   90.00
_cell.angle_beta   90.00
_cell.angle_gamma   90.00
#
_symmetry.space_group_name_H-M   'P 1'
#
loop_
_entity.id
_entity.type
_entity.pdbx_description
1 polymer ?
#
loop_
_entity_poly.entity_id
_entity_poly.type
_entity_poly.pdbx_seq_one_letter_code
_entity_poly.pdbx_strand_id
1 'polypeptide(L)'
;MHAAHTGAAGQLRHTAHWLGNGLKRLDKGFCNRRLNTRSIYSGSTNDPHMKTERPPTLDPIAVARWQRIAPASSPWLHEEVASRMLDRLQWIKLLPSAWAHWGAVRGGLQNHQKLVEKYSKAVCFVAEAQSNQGRAAIENIALPWWHPSGWLGKAARFEAPPPASVDMLWANMALHEAADPQALLAQWHSALAVGGFLMFSCLGPDTAIELRDVYQQLGWPPAGHELTDMHDWGDMLVQAGFAEPVMDMERITLTYETPARLLQELKGLGRNYHPARFSGLRGRGWRARLESELAERLVKGSDGRFSLTFEVIYGHALKPKPRVKVSALSSVSVQDMRSMLGRPPKDGL
;
A
#
# COMPACT_ATOMS: atom_id res chain seq x y z
N MET A 1 22.76 -42.40 -17.93
CA MET A 1 22.72 -41.17 -18.76
C MET A 1 22.04 -40.10 -17.97
N HIS A 2 22.86 -39.23 -17.34
CA HIS A 2 22.40 -38.10 -16.53
C HIS A 2 22.14 -36.89 -17.45
N ALA A 3 20.97 -36.30 -17.35
CA ALA A 3 20.68 -34.96 -17.91
C ALA A 3 20.55 -33.97 -16.76
N ALA A 4 21.52 -33.08 -16.66
CA ALA A 4 21.57 -32.01 -15.68
C ALA A 4 20.68 -30.85 -16.11
N HIS A 5 19.74 -30.47 -15.26
CA HIS A 5 19.00 -29.19 -15.35
C HIS A 5 19.85 -28.11 -14.67
N THR A 6 20.51 -27.28 -15.45
CA THR A 6 21.14 -26.05 -15.00
C THR A 6 20.12 -24.90 -15.10
N GLY A 7 19.57 -24.51 -13.98
CA GLY A 7 18.82 -23.25 -13.84
C GLY A 7 19.78 -22.07 -13.80
N ALA A 8 19.71 -21.20 -14.81
CA ALA A 8 20.43 -19.94 -14.83
C ALA A 8 19.71 -18.92 -13.94
N ALA A 9 20.17 -18.78 -12.72
CA ALA A 9 19.86 -17.63 -11.87
C ALA A 9 20.68 -16.43 -12.35
N GLY A 10 20.00 -15.44 -12.95
CA GLY A 10 20.61 -14.17 -13.32
C GLY A 10 21.03 -13.40 -12.08
N GLN A 11 22.34 -13.32 -11.85
CA GLN A 11 22.93 -12.46 -10.82
C GLN A 11 22.76 -10.99 -11.20
N LEU A 12 21.85 -10.28 -10.53
CA LEU A 12 21.81 -8.83 -10.50
C LEU A 12 22.84 -8.35 -9.47
N ARG A 13 23.95 -7.79 -9.93
CA ARG A 13 24.88 -7.05 -9.09
C ARG A 13 24.27 -5.70 -8.75
N HIS A 14 23.75 -5.55 -7.55
CA HIS A 14 23.44 -4.25 -6.96
C HIS A 14 24.67 -3.78 -6.19
N THR A 15 25.38 -2.80 -6.72
CA THR A 15 26.28 -1.94 -5.94
C THR A 15 25.44 -0.85 -5.30
N ALA A 16 24.95 -1.10 -4.12
CA ALA A 16 24.42 -0.05 -3.26
C ALA A 16 25.56 0.47 -2.37
N HIS A 17 26.18 1.58 -2.76
CA HIS A 17 27.06 2.35 -1.88
C HIS A 17 26.18 3.26 -1.02
N TRP A 18 25.95 2.86 0.22
CA TRP A 18 25.54 3.76 1.29
C TRP A 18 26.71 3.89 2.26
N LEU A 19 27.52 4.91 2.07
CA LEU A 19 28.38 5.44 3.11
C LEU A 19 27.82 6.80 3.53
N GLY A 20 27.48 6.88 4.80
CA GLY A 20 27.14 8.12 5.44
C GLY A 20 28.31 9.09 5.39
N ASN A 21 28.00 10.37 5.29
CA ASN A 21 28.68 11.44 6.01
C ASN A 21 28.15 12.81 5.60
N GLY A 22 27.93 13.62 6.62
CA GLY A 22 28.33 15.02 6.54
C GLY A 22 27.25 16.00 6.09
N LEU A 23 26.61 16.56 7.09
CA LEU A 23 26.14 17.94 7.03
C LEU A 23 27.20 18.84 6.39
N LYS A 24 26.92 19.38 5.21
CA LYS A 24 27.52 20.62 4.72
C LYS A 24 26.41 21.57 4.32
N ARG A 25 26.37 22.70 5.08
CA ARG A 25 25.67 23.92 4.72
C ARG A 25 26.04 24.30 3.28
N LEU A 26 25.05 24.58 2.47
CA LEU A 26 25.19 25.45 1.31
C LEU A 26 24.22 26.60 1.44
N ASP A 27 24.84 27.78 1.48
CA ASP A 27 24.24 29.10 1.58
C ASP A 27 23.55 29.51 0.26
N LYS A 28 22.41 30.18 0.43
CA LYS A 28 21.84 31.31 -0.30
C LYS A 28 21.83 31.31 -1.84
N GLY A 29 20.63 31.15 -2.34
CA GLY A 29 20.20 31.70 -3.65
C GLY A 29 18.77 32.22 -3.54
N PHE A 30 18.63 33.50 -3.42
CA PHE A 30 17.42 34.33 -3.32
C PHE A 30 16.45 34.09 -4.46
N CYS A 31 15.20 33.72 -4.18
CA CYS A 31 14.07 34.20 -4.97
C CYS A 31 12.89 34.51 -4.05
N ASN A 32 12.74 35.81 -3.78
CA ASN A 32 11.66 36.40 -3.01
C ASN A 32 10.35 36.32 -3.80
N ARG A 33 9.43 35.45 -3.42
CA ARG A 33 7.99 35.62 -3.66
C ARG A 33 7.28 35.62 -2.32
N ARG A 34 6.86 36.80 -1.92
CA ARG A 34 5.98 37.04 -0.77
C ARG A 34 4.71 36.22 -0.95
N LEU A 35 4.54 35.16 -0.17
CA LEU A 35 3.26 34.54 0.06
C LEU A 35 2.58 35.30 1.20
N ASN A 36 1.50 35.96 0.83
CA ASN A 36 0.62 36.73 1.69
C ASN A 36 -0.17 35.74 2.57
N THR A 37 0.29 35.51 3.79
CA THR A 37 -0.46 34.79 4.81
C THR A 37 -1.60 35.66 5.28
N ARG A 38 -2.77 35.53 4.66
CA ARG A 38 -4.03 35.93 5.29
C ARG A 38 -4.64 34.74 5.98
N SER A 39 -4.55 34.79 7.31
CA SER A 39 -5.40 34.03 8.23
C SER A 39 -6.87 34.15 7.81
N ILE A 40 -7.49 32.99 7.49
CA ILE A 40 -8.95 32.90 7.38
C ILE A 40 -9.38 31.73 8.25
N TYR A 41 -9.45 31.99 9.55
CA TYR A 41 -10.32 31.25 10.43
C TYR A 41 -11.47 32.19 10.81
N SER A 42 -12.56 32.12 10.09
CA SER A 42 -13.87 32.54 10.58
C SER A 42 -14.97 32.00 9.67
N GLY A 43 -15.90 31.27 10.23
CA GLY A 43 -17.28 31.22 9.78
C GLY A 43 -17.69 30.00 8.99
N SER A 44 -18.32 29.08 9.67
CA SER A 44 -19.50 28.33 9.23
C SER A 44 -20.12 28.84 7.93
N THR A 45 -20.01 28.06 6.86
CA THR A 45 -21.07 27.96 5.84
C THR A 45 -21.05 26.55 5.29
N ASN A 46 -22.18 25.86 5.36
CA ASN A 46 -22.48 24.67 4.56
C ASN A 46 -22.29 25.02 3.08
N ASP A 47 -21.15 24.69 2.52
CA ASP A 47 -20.93 24.76 1.08
C ASP A 47 -21.38 23.43 0.47
N PRO A 48 -22.48 23.40 -0.30
CA PRO A 48 -22.99 22.17 -0.93
C PRO A 48 -22.12 21.68 -2.10
N HIS A 49 -20.94 22.28 -2.34
CA HIS A 49 -20.05 21.96 -3.45
C HIS A 49 -18.71 21.35 -3.07
N MET A 50 -18.50 20.88 -1.84
CA MET A 50 -17.43 19.91 -1.63
C MET A 50 -17.83 18.61 -2.34
N LYS A 51 -17.56 18.55 -3.65
CA LYS A 51 -17.44 17.29 -4.36
C LYS A 51 -16.30 16.56 -3.67
N THR A 52 -16.61 15.59 -2.83
CA THR A 52 -15.65 14.58 -2.44
C THR A 52 -15.15 13.96 -3.75
N GLU A 53 -13.96 14.36 -4.19
CA GLU A 53 -13.32 13.72 -5.32
C GLU A 53 -13.16 12.24 -4.95
N ARG A 54 -13.98 11.42 -5.58
CA ARG A 54 -13.85 9.98 -5.41
C ARG A 54 -12.61 9.53 -6.14
N PRO A 55 -11.82 8.63 -5.55
CA PRO A 55 -10.69 8.03 -6.25
C PRO A 55 -11.17 7.38 -7.56
N PRO A 56 -10.28 7.20 -8.55
CA PRO A 56 -10.61 6.58 -9.83
C PRO A 56 -11.39 5.28 -9.64
N THR A 57 -12.54 5.17 -10.28
CA THR A 57 -13.45 4.04 -10.09
C THR A 57 -12.97 2.85 -10.91
N LEU A 58 -12.64 1.77 -10.23
CA LEU A 58 -12.36 0.48 -10.87
C LEU A 58 -13.66 -0.24 -11.25
N ASP A 59 -13.62 -1.06 -12.29
CA ASP A 59 -14.73 -1.98 -12.59
C ASP A 59 -14.79 -3.10 -11.54
N PRO A 60 -15.80 -3.11 -10.64
CA PRO A 60 -15.88 -4.06 -9.54
C PRO A 60 -16.03 -5.51 -10.02
N ILE A 61 -16.62 -5.72 -11.20
CA ILE A 61 -16.75 -7.06 -11.79
C ILE A 61 -15.38 -7.59 -12.23
N ALA A 62 -14.56 -6.73 -12.82
CA ALA A 62 -13.20 -7.10 -13.22
C ALA A 62 -12.31 -7.39 -12.01
N VAL A 63 -12.41 -6.57 -10.95
CA VAL A 63 -11.72 -6.78 -9.68
C VAL A 63 -12.13 -8.12 -9.05
N ALA A 64 -13.42 -8.35 -8.87
CA ALA A 64 -13.93 -9.59 -8.28
C ALA A 64 -13.54 -10.83 -9.11
N ARG A 65 -13.53 -10.71 -10.44
CA ARG A 65 -13.06 -11.77 -11.33
C ARG A 65 -11.58 -12.07 -11.12
N TRP A 66 -10.75 -11.01 -11.03
CA TRP A 66 -9.32 -11.19 -10.80
C TRP A 66 -9.06 -11.87 -9.46
N GLN A 67 -9.68 -11.43 -8.38
CA GLN A 67 -9.56 -12.03 -7.06
C GLN A 67 -9.84 -13.55 -7.05
N ARG A 68 -10.73 -14.03 -7.96
CA ARG A 68 -11.03 -15.46 -8.07
C ARG A 68 -10.01 -16.26 -8.87
N ILE A 69 -9.35 -15.63 -9.87
CA ILE A 69 -8.46 -16.33 -10.82
C ILE A 69 -6.98 -15.96 -10.66
N ALA A 70 -6.66 -15.07 -9.75
CA ALA A 70 -5.29 -14.67 -9.48
C ALA A 70 -4.46 -15.89 -9.02
N PRO A 71 -3.21 -16.00 -9.47
CA PRO A 71 -2.33 -17.08 -9.00
C PRO A 71 -2.17 -17.04 -7.48
N ALA A 72 -2.15 -18.21 -6.84
CA ALA A 72 -1.87 -18.36 -5.42
C ALA A 72 -0.37 -18.26 -5.11
N SER A 73 0.27 -17.22 -5.66
CA SER A 73 1.68 -16.93 -5.51
C SER A 73 1.94 -15.43 -5.54
N SER A 74 2.95 -14.98 -4.82
CA SER A 74 3.38 -13.59 -4.84
C SER A 74 4.16 -13.28 -6.12
N PRO A 75 3.88 -12.18 -6.82
CA PRO A 75 4.77 -11.66 -7.85
C PRO A 75 6.09 -11.19 -7.25
N TRP A 76 7.17 -11.29 -8.03
CA TRP A 76 8.49 -10.84 -7.57
C TRP A 76 8.51 -9.38 -7.12
N LEU A 77 7.88 -8.47 -7.86
CA LEU A 77 7.78 -7.06 -7.49
C LEU A 77 7.10 -6.86 -6.13
N HIS A 78 6.04 -7.63 -5.84
CA HIS A 78 5.34 -7.53 -4.56
C HIS A 78 6.22 -8.04 -3.40
N GLU A 79 7.01 -9.09 -3.62
CA GLU A 79 8.00 -9.56 -2.62
C GLU A 79 9.09 -8.51 -2.37
N GLU A 80 9.61 -7.88 -3.43
CA GLU A 80 10.61 -6.82 -3.31
C GLU A 80 10.06 -5.61 -2.54
N VAL A 81 8.85 -5.16 -2.87
CA VAL A 81 8.17 -4.06 -2.17
C VAL A 81 7.92 -4.42 -0.70
N ALA A 82 7.46 -5.63 -0.43
CA ALA A 82 7.26 -6.11 0.94
C ALA A 82 8.57 -6.15 1.74
N SER A 83 9.69 -6.53 1.10
CA SER A 83 11.01 -6.50 1.74
C SER A 83 11.41 -5.08 2.14
N ARG A 84 11.23 -4.10 1.24
CA ARG A 84 11.49 -2.68 1.52
C ARG A 84 10.56 -2.11 2.60
N MET A 85 9.30 -2.56 2.65
CA MET A 85 8.39 -2.23 3.75
C MET A 85 8.89 -2.82 5.07
N LEU A 86 9.38 -4.07 5.07
CA LEU A 86 9.90 -4.75 6.25
C LEU A 86 11.12 -4.01 6.82
N ASP A 87 12.00 -3.49 5.96
CA ASP A 87 13.14 -2.67 6.37
C ASP A 87 12.70 -1.38 7.08
N ARG A 88 11.59 -0.79 6.65
CA ARG A 88 11.00 0.40 7.30
C ARG A 88 10.44 0.12 8.69
N LEU A 89 10.04 -1.12 8.99
CA LEU A 89 9.57 -1.52 10.34
C LEU A 89 10.65 -1.41 11.43
N GLN A 90 11.94 -1.34 11.09
CA GLN A 90 13.00 -1.14 12.08
C GLN A 90 12.87 0.19 12.84
N TRP A 91 12.24 1.19 12.23
CA TRP A 91 12.03 2.52 12.82
C TRP A 91 10.80 2.58 13.73
N ILE A 92 9.92 1.58 13.67
CA ILE A 92 8.70 1.50 14.46
C ILE A 92 9.01 0.68 15.74
N LYS A 93 8.94 1.35 16.89
CA LYS A 93 9.27 0.74 18.19
C LYS A 93 8.12 -0.09 18.77
N LEU A 94 6.91 0.07 18.25
CA LEU A 94 5.74 -0.65 18.74
C LEU A 94 5.87 -2.13 18.37
N LEU A 95 5.77 -3.00 19.36
CA LEU A 95 5.75 -4.45 19.18
C LEU A 95 4.29 -4.93 19.28
N PRO A 96 3.70 -5.40 18.17
CA PRO A 96 2.32 -5.83 18.17
C PRO A 96 2.15 -7.14 18.98
N SER A 97 1.09 -7.20 19.79
CA SER A 97 0.61 -8.44 20.43
C SER A 97 -0.31 -9.23 19.50
N ALA A 98 -0.97 -8.54 18.58
CA ALA A 98 -1.74 -9.08 17.49
C ALA A 98 -1.55 -8.23 16.24
N TRP A 99 -1.50 -8.87 15.07
CA TRP A 99 -1.36 -8.17 13.79
C TRP A 99 -2.15 -8.86 12.69
N ALA A 100 -2.45 -8.12 11.63
CA ALA A 100 -3.14 -8.64 10.46
C ALA A 100 -2.30 -8.47 9.20
N HIS A 101 -2.26 -9.50 8.35
CA HIS A 101 -1.78 -9.40 6.98
C HIS A 101 -2.96 -9.40 6.02
N TRP A 102 -3.15 -8.31 5.32
CA TRP A 102 -4.20 -8.15 4.33
C TRP A 102 -3.70 -8.52 2.94
N GLY A 103 -4.25 -9.60 2.36
CA GLY A 103 -3.83 -10.09 1.05
C GLY A 103 -2.43 -10.71 1.05
N ALA A 104 -2.09 -11.56 2.03
CA ALA A 104 -0.75 -12.13 2.21
C ALA A 104 -0.24 -12.92 1.01
N VAL A 105 -1.13 -13.66 0.32
CA VAL A 105 -0.75 -14.50 -0.83
C VAL A 105 -0.19 -13.66 -1.97
N ARG A 106 -0.85 -12.55 -2.29
CA ARG A 106 -0.40 -11.65 -3.35
C ARG A 106 0.58 -10.60 -2.84
N GLY A 107 0.43 -10.20 -1.59
CA GLY A 107 1.22 -9.15 -0.93
C GLY A 107 2.62 -9.55 -0.49
N GLY A 108 3.03 -10.81 -0.65
CA GLY A 108 4.39 -11.26 -0.31
C GLY A 108 4.43 -12.40 0.69
N LEU A 109 4.35 -13.63 0.19
CA LEU A 109 4.36 -14.85 1.02
C LEU A 109 5.68 -15.04 1.77
N GLN A 110 6.84 -14.78 1.12
CA GLN A 110 8.15 -14.90 1.76
C GLN A 110 8.32 -13.86 2.89
N ASN A 111 7.84 -12.64 2.64
CA ASN A 111 7.89 -11.59 3.66
C ASN A 111 6.83 -11.80 4.76
N HIS A 112 5.70 -12.46 4.46
CA HIS A 112 4.78 -12.93 5.50
C HIS A 112 5.48 -13.83 6.50
N GLN A 113 6.26 -14.79 6.03
CA GLN A 113 7.04 -15.69 6.88
C GLN A 113 8.03 -14.93 7.77
N LYS A 114 8.77 -13.96 7.21
CA LYS A 114 9.68 -13.11 7.99
C LYS A 114 8.95 -12.29 9.07
N LEU A 115 7.73 -11.82 8.78
CA LEU A 115 6.89 -11.13 9.77
C LEU A 115 6.44 -12.06 10.89
N VAL A 116 6.04 -13.29 10.56
CA VAL A 116 5.68 -14.33 11.55
C VAL A 116 6.87 -14.65 12.47
N GLU A 117 8.07 -14.79 11.90
CA GLU A 117 9.30 -15.01 12.67
C GLU A 117 9.61 -13.81 13.58
N LYS A 118 9.54 -12.58 13.03
CA LYS A 118 9.78 -11.34 13.76
C LYS A 118 8.81 -11.15 14.94
N TYR A 119 7.54 -11.48 14.74
CA TYR A 119 6.47 -11.35 15.73
C TYR A 119 5.95 -12.70 16.20
N SER A 120 6.83 -13.66 16.46
CA SER A 120 6.50 -15.06 16.77
C SER A 120 5.60 -15.24 18.01
N LYS A 121 5.56 -14.27 18.93
CA LYS A 121 4.69 -14.27 20.11
C LYS A 121 3.32 -13.62 19.86
N ALA A 122 3.15 -12.95 18.74
CA ALA A 122 1.92 -12.24 18.40
C ALA A 122 0.89 -13.16 17.72
N VAL A 123 -0.39 -12.84 17.88
CA VAL A 123 -1.45 -13.48 17.10
C VAL A 123 -1.45 -12.89 15.70
N CYS A 124 -1.43 -13.75 14.67
CA CYS A 124 -1.50 -13.33 13.27
C CYS A 124 -2.90 -13.62 12.71
N PHE A 125 -3.53 -12.58 12.12
CA PHE A 125 -4.71 -12.71 11.29
C PHE A 125 -4.31 -12.62 9.83
N VAL A 126 -4.84 -13.50 8.98
CA VAL A 126 -4.62 -13.49 7.53
C VAL A 126 -5.96 -13.23 6.86
N ALA A 127 -6.13 -12.00 6.37
CA ALA A 127 -7.34 -11.57 5.67
C ALA A 127 -7.16 -11.77 4.16
N GLU A 128 -7.77 -12.81 3.62
CA GLU A 128 -7.74 -13.17 2.20
C GLU A 128 -9.15 -13.21 1.61
N ALA A 129 -9.29 -12.76 0.36
CA ALA A 129 -10.54 -12.89 -0.38
C ALA A 129 -10.96 -14.36 -0.55
N GLN A 130 -9.99 -15.27 -0.62
CA GLN A 130 -10.17 -16.72 -0.68
C GLN A 130 -9.40 -17.39 0.46
N SER A 131 -10.00 -17.46 1.64
CA SER A 131 -9.37 -17.96 2.86
C SER A 131 -8.79 -19.38 2.73
N ASN A 132 -9.43 -20.28 1.98
CA ASN A 132 -8.92 -21.64 1.77
C ASN A 132 -7.65 -21.67 0.91
N GLN A 133 -7.59 -20.85 -0.15
CA GLN A 133 -6.36 -20.72 -0.98
C GLN A 133 -5.24 -20.04 -0.18
N GLY A 134 -5.59 -19.02 0.61
CA GLY A 134 -4.65 -18.34 1.49
C GLY A 134 -4.03 -19.29 2.49
N ARG A 135 -4.85 -20.10 3.14
CA ARG A 135 -4.39 -21.14 4.07
C ARG A 135 -3.44 -22.12 3.38
N ALA A 136 -3.85 -22.73 2.27
CA ALA A 136 -3.03 -23.69 1.54
C ALA A 136 -1.70 -23.10 1.08
N ALA A 137 -1.69 -21.84 0.58
CA ALA A 137 -0.48 -21.17 0.14
C ALA A 137 0.50 -20.91 1.28
N ILE A 138 0.01 -20.49 2.45
CA ILE A 138 0.83 -20.22 3.63
C ILE A 138 1.33 -21.51 4.27
N GLU A 139 0.48 -22.53 4.39
CA GLU A 139 0.87 -23.84 4.93
C GLU A 139 1.94 -24.53 4.06
N ASN A 140 1.90 -24.34 2.73
CA ASN A 140 2.90 -24.90 1.81
C ASN A 140 4.29 -24.26 1.94
N ILE A 141 4.40 -23.04 2.45
CA ILE A 141 5.69 -22.38 2.71
C ILE A 141 6.09 -22.44 4.19
N ALA A 142 5.20 -22.92 5.06
CA ALA A 142 5.49 -23.07 6.47
C ALA A 142 6.73 -23.97 6.67
N LEU A 143 7.56 -23.57 7.63
CA LEU A 143 8.74 -24.36 7.98
C LEU A 143 8.34 -25.77 8.39
N PRO A 144 9.15 -26.79 8.04
CA PRO A 144 8.91 -28.14 8.47
C PRO A 144 8.69 -28.23 9.99
N TRP A 145 7.83 -29.13 10.44
CA TRP A 145 7.45 -29.29 11.86
C TRP A 145 8.65 -29.51 12.83
N TRP A 146 9.81 -29.94 12.32
CA TRP A 146 11.06 -30.10 13.10
C TRP A 146 11.87 -28.80 13.25
N HIS A 147 11.45 -27.71 12.61
CA HIS A 147 12.13 -26.43 12.76
C HIS A 147 11.77 -25.80 14.12
N PRO A 148 12.74 -25.35 14.94
CA PRO A 148 12.48 -24.85 16.29
C PRO A 148 11.46 -23.72 16.37
N SER A 149 11.39 -22.86 15.33
CA SER A 149 10.43 -21.76 15.26
C SER A 149 9.00 -22.20 14.91
N GLY A 150 8.80 -23.40 14.34
CA GLY A 150 7.46 -23.96 14.07
C GLY A 150 6.68 -24.31 15.35
N TRP A 151 7.36 -24.52 16.48
CA TRP A 151 6.76 -24.89 17.77
C TRP A 151 6.40 -23.69 18.65
N LEU A 152 6.93 -22.52 18.37
CA LEU A 152 6.81 -21.32 19.21
C LEU A 152 5.78 -20.30 18.68
N GLY A 153 5.31 -20.46 17.45
CA GLY A 153 4.36 -19.53 16.83
C GLY A 153 2.91 -19.86 17.20
N LYS A 154 2.12 -18.84 17.52
CA LYS A 154 0.67 -19.01 17.58
C LYS A 154 0.14 -19.29 16.17
N ALA A 155 -0.80 -20.25 16.06
CA ALA A 155 -1.43 -20.57 14.78
C ALA A 155 -2.06 -19.32 14.14
N ALA A 156 -1.81 -19.13 12.85
CA ALA A 156 -2.44 -18.05 12.09
C ALA A 156 -3.96 -18.24 12.02
N ARG A 157 -4.71 -17.17 12.15
CA ARG A 157 -6.16 -17.14 11.99
C ARG A 157 -6.49 -16.66 10.58
N PHE A 158 -7.08 -17.55 9.78
CA PHE A 158 -7.43 -17.25 8.37
C PHE A 158 -8.82 -16.60 8.29
N GLU A 159 -8.91 -15.41 8.84
CA GLU A 159 -10.13 -14.60 8.90
C GLU A 159 -9.77 -13.12 8.96
N ALA A 160 -10.73 -12.25 8.63
CA ALA A 160 -10.55 -10.82 8.85
C ALA A 160 -10.49 -10.53 10.35
N PRO A 161 -9.58 -9.65 10.80
CA PRO A 161 -9.47 -9.29 12.20
C PRO A 161 -10.76 -8.61 12.70
N PRO A 162 -11.24 -8.98 13.90
CA PRO A 162 -12.35 -8.30 14.55
C PRO A 162 -12.04 -6.78 14.76
N PRO A 163 -13.06 -5.95 14.99
CA PRO A 163 -12.83 -4.54 15.33
C PRO A 163 -11.93 -4.37 16.56
N ALA A 164 -11.01 -3.42 16.49
CA ALA A 164 -10.08 -3.03 17.56
C ALA A 164 -9.24 -4.20 18.14
N SER A 165 -8.91 -5.20 17.31
CA SER A 165 -8.26 -6.44 17.75
C SER A 165 -6.78 -6.55 17.40
N VAL A 166 -6.24 -5.68 16.53
CA VAL A 166 -4.85 -5.76 16.10
C VAL A 166 -4.09 -4.45 16.32
N ASP A 167 -2.83 -4.57 16.71
CA ASP A 167 -1.93 -3.44 16.95
C ASP A 167 -1.21 -3.00 15.66
N MET A 168 -1.11 -3.89 14.67
CA MET A 168 -0.54 -3.61 13.37
C MET A 168 -1.42 -4.23 12.26
N LEU A 169 -1.66 -3.45 11.21
CA LEU A 169 -2.22 -3.95 9.95
C LEU A 169 -1.19 -3.74 8.84
N TRP A 170 -0.84 -4.83 8.19
CA TRP A 170 0.09 -4.88 7.08
C TRP A 170 -0.65 -5.19 5.79
N ALA A 171 -0.56 -4.30 4.78
CA ALA A 171 -1.25 -4.43 3.51
C ALA A 171 -0.34 -4.04 2.34
N ASN A 172 0.43 -5.00 1.83
CA ASN A 172 1.32 -4.76 0.70
C ASN A 172 0.59 -4.93 -0.63
N MET A 173 0.67 -3.93 -1.50
CA MET A 173 0.16 -3.94 -2.87
C MET A 173 -1.34 -4.28 -3.00
N ALA A 174 -2.15 -3.88 -2.01
CA ALA A 174 -3.58 -4.20 -1.98
C ALA A 174 -4.50 -3.01 -2.30
N LEU A 175 -4.10 -1.79 -1.88
CA LEU A 175 -5.00 -0.62 -1.89
C LEU A 175 -5.38 -0.15 -3.30
N HIS A 176 -4.46 -0.17 -4.25
CA HIS A 176 -4.68 0.26 -5.64
C HIS A 176 -5.56 -0.71 -6.47
N GLU A 177 -5.80 -1.92 -5.97
CA GLU A 177 -6.73 -2.90 -6.56
C GLU A 177 -8.11 -2.90 -5.89
N ALA A 178 -8.33 -2.04 -4.91
CA ALA A 178 -9.61 -1.97 -4.21
C ALA A 178 -10.68 -1.27 -5.05
N ALA A 179 -11.81 -1.93 -5.30
CA ALA A 179 -12.94 -1.33 -6.01
C ALA A 179 -13.57 -0.16 -5.23
N ASP A 180 -13.51 -0.21 -3.91
CA ASP A 180 -13.90 0.85 -2.99
C ASP A 180 -12.79 1.04 -1.94
N PRO A 181 -11.80 1.88 -2.22
CA PRO A 181 -10.68 2.09 -1.31
C PRO A 181 -11.08 2.81 -0.02
N GLN A 182 -12.11 3.65 -0.04
CA GLN A 182 -12.60 4.35 1.16
C GLN A 182 -13.22 3.35 2.14
N ALA A 183 -14.05 2.42 1.64
CA ALA A 183 -14.60 1.34 2.47
C ALA A 183 -13.50 0.42 3.01
N LEU A 184 -12.46 0.13 2.21
CA LEU A 184 -11.32 -0.68 2.65
C LEU A 184 -10.51 0.02 3.75
N LEU A 185 -10.22 1.30 3.61
CA LEU A 185 -9.54 2.10 4.64
C LEU A 185 -10.35 2.17 5.94
N ALA A 186 -11.68 2.35 5.84
CA ALA A 186 -12.56 2.32 7.01
C ALA A 186 -12.54 0.95 7.70
N GLN A 187 -12.50 -0.15 6.94
CA GLN A 187 -12.38 -1.51 7.48
C GLN A 187 -11.04 -1.70 8.20
N TRP A 188 -9.93 -1.25 7.61
CA TRP A 188 -8.60 -1.31 8.22
C TRP A 188 -8.55 -0.48 9.51
N HIS A 189 -9.10 0.73 9.48
CA HIS A 189 -9.21 1.57 10.67
C HIS A 189 -10.04 0.91 11.77
N SER A 190 -11.17 0.28 11.41
CA SER A 190 -12.00 -0.45 12.39
C SER A 190 -11.23 -1.60 13.07
N ALA A 191 -10.48 -2.39 12.30
CA ALA A 191 -9.73 -3.54 12.80
C ALA A 191 -8.60 -3.17 13.78
N LEU A 192 -7.96 -2.03 13.58
CA LEU A 192 -6.87 -1.58 14.44
C LEU A 192 -7.35 -1.22 15.85
N ALA A 193 -6.59 -1.58 16.85
CA ALA A 193 -6.72 -1.08 18.21
C ALA A 193 -6.32 0.40 18.29
N VAL A 194 -6.77 1.11 19.32
CA VAL A 194 -6.35 2.50 19.58
C VAL A 194 -4.84 2.52 19.88
N GLY A 195 -4.10 3.36 19.19
CA GLY A 195 -2.64 3.40 19.25
C GLY A 195 -1.95 2.39 18.32
N GLY A 196 -2.71 1.53 17.65
CA GLY A 196 -2.20 0.66 16.60
C GLY A 196 -1.89 1.41 15.30
N PHE A 197 -1.17 0.77 14.39
CA PHE A 197 -0.74 1.39 13.14
C PHE A 197 -1.04 0.55 11.91
N LEU A 198 -1.29 1.26 10.83
CA LEU A 198 -1.35 0.74 9.47
C LEU A 198 0.01 0.89 8.82
N MET A 199 0.43 -0.13 8.08
CA MET A 199 1.54 -0.05 7.13
C MET A 199 1.12 -0.67 5.81
N PHE A 200 1.21 0.08 4.72
CA PHE A 200 0.76 -0.37 3.42
C PHE A 200 1.66 0.10 2.29
N SER A 201 1.49 -0.52 1.14
CA SER A 201 2.01 -0.02 -0.12
C SER A 201 0.98 -0.18 -1.23
N CYS A 202 1.14 0.62 -2.26
CA CYS A 202 0.35 0.55 -3.48
C CYS A 202 1.14 1.09 -4.67
N LEU A 203 0.60 0.92 -5.89
CA LEU A 203 1.15 1.54 -7.08
C LEU A 203 0.65 2.98 -7.20
N GLY A 204 1.52 3.86 -7.70
CA GLY A 204 1.24 5.26 -7.97
C GLY A 204 1.08 5.58 -9.46
N PRO A 205 0.69 6.84 -9.79
CA PRO A 205 0.25 7.26 -11.11
C PRO A 205 1.28 7.10 -12.22
N ASP A 206 2.59 7.14 -11.93
CA ASP A 206 3.62 6.95 -12.95
C ASP A 206 3.89 5.47 -13.30
N THR A 207 3.17 4.53 -12.69
CA THR A 207 3.34 3.11 -12.99
C THR A 207 2.99 2.81 -14.44
N ALA A 208 3.92 2.16 -15.15
CA ALA A 208 3.81 1.75 -16.56
C ALA A 208 3.41 2.90 -17.49
N ILE A 209 3.92 4.12 -17.21
CA ILE A 209 3.65 5.31 -18.02
C ILE A 209 4.05 5.09 -19.47
N GLU A 210 5.17 4.40 -19.71
CA GLU A 210 5.68 4.09 -21.05
C GLU A 210 4.69 3.23 -21.85
N LEU A 211 4.04 2.27 -21.21
CA LEU A 211 3.01 1.45 -21.84
C LEU A 211 1.74 2.25 -22.13
N ARG A 212 1.33 3.13 -21.19
CA ARG A 212 0.16 3.99 -21.35
C ARG A 212 0.35 4.97 -22.50
N ASP A 213 1.55 5.53 -22.64
CA ASP A 213 1.89 6.44 -23.74
C ASP A 213 1.80 5.74 -25.10
N VAL A 214 2.28 4.50 -25.21
CA VAL A 214 2.13 3.71 -26.46
C VAL A 214 0.65 3.53 -26.81
N TYR A 215 -0.20 3.17 -25.83
CA TYR A 215 -1.63 3.01 -26.06
C TYR A 215 -2.30 4.32 -26.48
N GLN A 216 -1.95 5.42 -25.85
CA GLN A 216 -2.47 6.76 -26.16
C GLN A 216 -2.09 7.18 -27.58
N GLN A 217 -0.81 7.04 -27.97
CA GLN A 217 -0.32 7.38 -29.32
C GLN A 217 -1.03 6.57 -30.42
N LEU A 218 -1.43 5.35 -30.12
CA LEU A 218 -2.12 4.47 -31.05
C LEU A 218 -3.65 4.63 -31.04
N GLY A 219 -4.18 5.53 -30.19
CA GLY A 219 -5.62 5.73 -30.02
C GLY A 219 -6.34 4.49 -29.49
N TRP A 220 -5.63 3.64 -28.75
CA TRP A 220 -6.22 2.44 -28.16
C TRP A 220 -6.93 2.76 -26.84
N PRO A 221 -7.94 1.94 -26.45
CA PRO A 221 -8.53 2.04 -25.13
C PRO A 221 -7.48 1.95 -24.02
N PRO A 222 -7.71 2.53 -22.83
CA PRO A 222 -6.72 2.63 -21.76
C PRO A 222 -6.00 1.29 -21.45
N ALA A 223 -4.68 1.34 -21.33
CA ALA A 223 -3.84 0.17 -21.04
C ALA A 223 -4.05 -0.37 -19.62
N GLY A 224 -4.35 0.51 -18.68
CA GLY A 224 -4.55 0.24 -17.26
C GLY A 224 -5.58 1.20 -16.69
N HIS A 225 -5.98 0.96 -15.46
CA HIS A 225 -6.80 1.91 -14.70
C HIS A 225 -5.95 3.07 -14.18
N GLU A 226 -6.59 4.16 -13.84
CA GLU A 226 -5.93 5.28 -13.20
C GLU A 226 -5.53 4.90 -11.77
N LEU A 227 -4.35 5.35 -11.38
CA LEU A 227 -3.80 5.11 -10.06
C LEU A 227 -3.79 6.42 -9.28
N THR A 228 -4.09 6.31 -7.99
CA THR A 228 -4.24 7.46 -7.09
C THR A 228 -2.88 7.97 -6.62
N ASP A 229 -2.74 9.29 -6.55
CA ASP A 229 -1.54 9.96 -6.06
C ASP A 229 -1.32 9.78 -4.56
N MET A 230 -0.08 9.96 -4.15
CA MET A 230 0.35 9.84 -2.75
C MET A 230 -0.38 10.81 -1.81
N HIS A 231 -0.65 12.05 -2.27
CA HIS A 231 -1.32 13.08 -1.45
C HIS A 231 -2.79 12.74 -1.25
N ASP A 232 -3.46 12.28 -2.31
CA ASP A 232 -4.86 11.84 -2.24
C ASP A 232 -5.03 10.64 -1.30
N TRP A 233 -4.06 9.70 -1.30
CA TRP A 233 -4.05 8.62 -0.31
C TRP A 233 -3.89 9.14 1.11
N GLY A 234 -3.03 10.12 1.33
CA GLY A 234 -2.85 10.78 2.62
C GLY A 234 -4.14 11.41 3.12
N ASP A 235 -4.83 12.13 2.26
CA ASP A 235 -6.11 12.79 2.57
C ASP A 235 -7.22 11.76 2.88
N MET A 236 -7.31 10.68 2.10
CA MET A 236 -8.26 9.60 2.38
C MET A 236 -7.98 8.89 3.71
N LEU A 237 -6.71 8.73 4.10
CA LEU A 237 -6.36 8.19 5.41
C LEU A 237 -6.87 9.10 6.54
N VAL A 238 -6.67 10.41 6.42
CA VAL A 238 -7.17 11.39 7.41
C VAL A 238 -8.70 11.35 7.47
N GLN A 239 -9.37 11.30 6.32
CA GLN A 239 -10.83 11.21 6.23
C GLN A 239 -11.36 9.89 6.85
N ALA A 240 -10.63 8.79 6.72
CA ALA A 240 -10.96 7.51 7.34
C ALA A 240 -10.70 7.48 8.86
N GLY A 241 -10.14 8.55 9.43
CA GLY A 241 -9.90 8.70 10.88
C GLY A 241 -8.49 8.34 11.34
N PHE A 242 -7.56 8.06 10.45
CA PHE A 242 -6.16 7.88 10.79
C PHE A 242 -5.51 9.22 11.15
N ALA A 243 -4.46 9.15 11.96
CA ALA A 243 -3.64 10.30 12.33
C ALA A 243 -2.20 10.12 11.82
N GLU A 244 -1.52 11.24 11.63
CA GLU A 244 -0.11 11.31 11.30
C GLU A 244 0.29 10.42 10.10
N PRO A 245 -0.42 10.52 8.96
CA PRO A 245 -0.03 9.75 7.79
C PRO A 245 1.37 10.18 7.32
N VAL A 246 2.28 9.22 7.25
CA VAL A 246 3.60 9.40 6.65
C VAL A 246 3.60 8.65 5.33
N MET A 247 3.82 9.39 4.26
CA MET A 247 3.81 8.85 2.90
C MET A 247 5.21 9.01 2.30
N ASP A 248 5.63 8.00 1.57
CA ASP A 248 6.90 7.96 0.84
C ASP A 248 6.67 7.34 -0.53
N MET A 249 7.48 7.69 -1.51
CA MET A 249 7.36 7.21 -2.88
C MET A 249 8.74 6.91 -3.47
N GLU A 250 8.82 5.82 -4.19
CA GLU A 250 10.01 5.50 -4.99
C GLU A 250 9.63 4.99 -6.38
N ARG A 251 10.54 5.12 -7.33
CA ARG A 251 10.41 4.54 -8.66
C ARG A 251 11.33 3.34 -8.80
N ILE A 252 10.75 2.20 -9.17
CA ILE A 252 11.47 0.96 -9.47
C ILE A 252 11.41 0.76 -10.97
N THR A 253 12.56 0.73 -11.64
CA THR A 253 12.63 0.44 -13.07
C THR A 253 12.98 -1.02 -13.28
N LEU A 254 12.10 -1.76 -13.95
CA LEU A 254 12.34 -3.13 -14.35
C LEU A 254 12.74 -3.19 -15.84
N THR A 255 13.69 -4.04 -16.16
CA THR A 255 14.17 -4.22 -17.53
C THR A 255 13.81 -5.59 -18.08
N TYR A 256 13.45 -5.65 -19.36
CA TYR A 256 12.95 -6.85 -20.04
C TYR A 256 13.69 -7.08 -21.35
N GLU A 257 13.98 -8.32 -21.66
CA GLU A 257 14.68 -8.70 -22.91
C GLU A 257 13.77 -8.58 -24.12
N THR A 258 12.48 -8.86 -23.94
CA THR A 258 11.49 -8.85 -25.01
C THR A 258 10.16 -8.26 -24.55
N PRO A 259 9.36 -7.64 -25.45
CA PRO A 259 8.00 -7.21 -25.14
C PRO A 259 7.11 -8.36 -24.66
N ALA A 260 7.30 -9.56 -25.17
CA ALA A 260 6.54 -10.74 -24.75
C ALA A 260 6.79 -11.05 -23.25
N ARG A 261 8.05 -10.96 -22.79
CA ARG A 261 8.40 -11.16 -21.37
C ARG A 261 7.82 -10.06 -20.51
N LEU A 262 7.91 -8.80 -20.93
CA LEU A 262 7.28 -7.66 -20.27
C LEU A 262 5.78 -7.90 -20.06
N LEU A 263 5.05 -8.24 -21.13
CA LEU A 263 3.62 -8.49 -21.06
C LEU A 263 3.25 -9.71 -20.17
N GLN A 264 4.11 -10.72 -20.13
CA GLN A 264 3.94 -11.87 -19.25
C GLN A 264 4.05 -11.48 -17.77
N GLU A 265 5.04 -10.67 -17.41
CA GLU A 265 5.23 -10.17 -16.04
C GLU A 265 4.05 -9.28 -15.60
N LEU A 266 3.67 -8.31 -16.44
CA LEU A 266 2.49 -7.46 -16.18
C LEU A 266 1.22 -8.28 -15.93
N LYS A 267 1.04 -9.37 -16.70
CA LYS A 267 -0.07 -10.30 -16.51
C LYS A 267 -0.02 -11.00 -15.15
N GLY A 268 1.16 -11.19 -14.58
CA GLY A 268 1.35 -11.72 -13.24
C GLY A 268 0.98 -10.73 -12.15
N LEU A 269 1.25 -9.44 -12.36
CA LEU A 269 0.98 -8.37 -11.40
C LEU A 269 -0.52 -8.10 -11.22
N GLY A 270 -1.30 -8.03 -12.29
CA GLY A 270 -2.71 -7.66 -12.20
C GLY A 270 -3.47 -7.74 -13.52
N ARG A 271 -4.56 -7.02 -13.57
CA ARG A 271 -5.41 -6.85 -14.76
C ARG A 271 -5.77 -5.39 -14.94
N ASN A 272 -6.20 -5.07 -16.14
CA ASN A 272 -6.76 -3.76 -16.41
C ASN A 272 -8.21 -3.68 -15.87
N TYR A 273 -8.42 -2.88 -14.85
CA TYR A 273 -9.72 -2.65 -14.21
C TYR A 273 -10.40 -1.36 -14.69
N HIS A 274 -9.84 -0.69 -15.71
CA HIS A 274 -10.42 0.55 -16.23
C HIS A 274 -11.81 0.30 -16.81
N PRO A 275 -12.83 1.10 -16.47
CA PRO A 275 -14.20 0.91 -16.99
C PRO A 275 -14.27 1.00 -18.53
N ALA A 276 -13.48 1.90 -19.14
CA ALA A 276 -13.40 2.08 -20.60
C ALA A 276 -12.33 1.20 -21.28
N ARG A 277 -11.82 0.15 -20.62
CA ARG A 277 -10.93 -0.80 -21.26
C ARG A 277 -11.61 -1.49 -22.44
N PHE A 278 -10.83 -2.08 -23.33
CA PHE A 278 -11.38 -2.91 -24.39
C PHE A 278 -12.24 -4.05 -23.82
N SER A 279 -13.50 -4.09 -24.19
CA SER A 279 -14.50 -4.99 -23.58
C SER A 279 -14.50 -6.41 -24.14
N GLY A 280 -13.86 -6.62 -25.31
CA GLY A 280 -13.85 -7.92 -25.99
C GLY A 280 -12.60 -8.76 -25.73
N LEU A 281 -12.56 -9.93 -26.33
CA LEU A 281 -11.36 -10.77 -26.37
C LEU A 281 -10.42 -10.26 -27.48
N ARG A 282 -9.13 -10.18 -27.16
CA ARG A 282 -8.07 -9.84 -28.10
C ARG A 282 -7.34 -11.10 -28.54
N GLY A 283 -7.34 -11.35 -29.84
CA GLY A 283 -6.74 -12.55 -30.44
C GLY A 283 -5.23 -12.46 -30.59
N ARG A 284 -4.63 -13.51 -31.16
CA ARG A 284 -3.19 -13.62 -31.40
C ARG A 284 -2.64 -12.50 -32.27
N GLY A 285 -3.37 -12.10 -33.34
CA GLY A 285 -2.94 -10.99 -34.19
C GLY A 285 -2.83 -9.66 -33.48
N TRP A 286 -3.76 -9.35 -32.58
CA TRP A 286 -3.65 -8.16 -31.75
C TRP A 286 -2.45 -8.21 -30.80
N ARG A 287 -2.19 -9.37 -30.21
CA ARG A 287 -1.02 -9.56 -29.33
C ARG A 287 0.28 -9.34 -30.11
N ALA A 288 0.41 -9.93 -31.31
CA ALA A 288 1.57 -9.75 -32.15
C ALA A 288 1.78 -8.27 -32.52
N ARG A 289 0.69 -7.56 -32.85
CA ARG A 289 0.73 -6.12 -33.10
C ARG A 289 1.19 -5.34 -31.86
N LEU A 290 0.67 -5.63 -30.68
CA LEU A 290 1.11 -4.97 -29.44
C LEU A 290 2.60 -5.22 -29.19
N GLU A 291 3.07 -6.45 -29.33
CA GLU A 291 4.50 -6.78 -29.14
C GLU A 291 5.39 -6.02 -30.14
N SER A 292 4.94 -5.86 -31.41
CA SER A 292 5.66 -5.07 -32.42
C SER A 292 5.70 -3.59 -32.09
N GLU A 293 4.56 -2.99 -31.71
CA GLU A 293 4.49 -1.57 -31.32
C GLU A 293 5.33 -1.26 -30.08
N LEU A 294 5.35 -2.16 -29.10
CA LEU A 294 6.22 -2.03 -27.91
C LEU A 294 7.69 -2.13 -28.30
N ALA A 295 8.07 -3.06 -29.20
CA ALA A 295 9.45 -3.20 -29.65
C ALA A 295 9.97 -1.97 -30.40
N GLU A 296 9.08 -1.24 -31.09
CA GLU A 296 9.39 -0.04 -31.85
C GLU A 296 9.42 1.22 -30.97
N ARG A 297 8.47 1.36 -30.05
CA ARG A 297 8.23 2.62 -29.31
C ARG A 297 8.85 2.69 -27.94
N LEU A 298 9.02 1.55 -27.25
CA LEU A 298 9.65 1.57 -25.93
C LEU A 298 11.15 1.87 -26.06
N VAL A 299 11.62 2.75 -25.19
CA VAL A 299 13.03 3.09 -25.09
C VAL A 299 13.82 1.87 -24.58
N LYS A 300 14.89 1.56 -25.29
CA LYS A 300 15.86 0.54 -24.86
C LYS A 300 17.00 1.20 -24.09
N GLY A 301 17.37 0.59 -22.99
CA GLY A 301 18.60 0.94 -22.29
C GLY A 301 19.85 0.66 -23.10
N SER A 302 21.00 1.07 -22.59
CA SER A 302 22.32 0.80 -23.22
C SER A 302 22.63 -0.70 -23.35
N ASP A 303 21.96 -1.53 -22.56
CA ASP A 303 22.03 -3.00 -22.58
C ASP A 303 21.04 -3.64 -23.58
N GLY A 304 20.33 -2.83 -24.38
CA GLY A 304 19.35 -3.27 -25.37
C GLY A 304 18.02 -3.75 -24.77
N ARG A 305 17.81 -3.66 -23.46
CA ARG A 305 16.61 -4.12 -22.76
C ARG A 305 15.54 -3.01 -22.72
N PHE A 306 14.29 -3.42 -22.76
CA PHE A 306 13.15 -2.52 -22.58
C PHE A 306 12.95 -2.19 -21.12
N SER A 307 12.71 -0.92 -20.79
CA SER A 307 12.47 -0.45 -19.43
C SER A 307 10.99 -0.18 -19.20
N LEU A 308 10.52 -0.49 -17.99
CA LEU A 308 9.20 -0.12 -17.50
C LEU A 308 9.31 0.41 -16.08
N THR A 309 8.70 1.55 -15.84
CA THR A 309 8.71 2.22 -14.54
C THR A 309 7.52 1.77 -13.68
N PHE A 310 7.80 1.51 -12.42
CA PHE A 310 6.79 1.27 -11.38
C PHE A 310 6.99 2.30 -10.28
N GLU A 311 6.01 3.14 -10.10
CA GLU A 311 5.93 4.03 -8.95
C GLU A 311 5.30 3.27 -7.80
N VAL A 312 6.01 3.21 -6.68
CA VAL A 312 5.54 2.52 -5.47
C VAL A 312 5.38 3.54 -4.37
N ILE A 313 4.19 3.61 -3.83
CA ILE A 313 3.83 4.45 -2.69
C ILE A 313 3.82 3.58 -1.44
N TYR A 314 4.47 4.06 -0.39
CA TYR A 314 4.45 3.47 0.95
C TYR A 314 3.72 4.40 1.89
N GLY A 315 2.87 3.86 2.74
CA GLY A 315 2.14 4.62 3.73
C GLY A 315 2.18 3.98 5.11
N HIS A 316 2.28 4.85 6.10
CA HIS A 316 2.17 4.51 7.51
C HIS A 316 1.23 5.51 8.17
N ALA A 317 0.31 5.03 9.02
CA ALA A 317 -0.61 5.89 9.74
C ALA A 317 -1.05 5.26 11.07
N LEU A 318 -1.37 6.08 12.06
CA LEU A 318 -1.77 5.64 13.39
C LEU A 318 -3.30 5.69 13.57
N LYS A 319 -3.84 4.78 14.36
CA LYS A 319 -5.20 4.94 14.87
C LYS A 319 -5.17 5.76 16.17
N PRO A 320 -5.64 7.02 16.13
CA PRO A 320 -5.57 7.90 17.29
C PRO A 320 -6.56 7.49 18.38
N LYS A 321 -6.35 7.98 19.60
CA LYS A 321 -7.39 7.95 20.62
C LYS A 321 -8.60 8.75 20.16
N PRO A 322 -9.82 8.31 20.47
CA PRO A 322 -11.03 9.09 20.16
C PRO A 322 -10.88 10.51 20.71
N ARG A 323 -11.05 11.51 19.86
CA ARG A 323 -11.06 12.89 20.32
C ARG A 323 -12.34 13.09 21.13
N VAL A 324 -12.22 13.53 22.38
CA VAL A 324 -13.36 13.99 23.13
C VAL A 324 -13.91 15.20 22.38
N LYS A 325 -15.19 15.14 21.98
CA LYS A 325 -15.86 16.31 21.40
C LYS A 325 -15.87 17.39 22.48
N VAL A 326 -14.95 18.35 22.38
CA VAL A 326 -15.06 19.58 23.16
C VAL A 326 -16.28 20.29 22.60
N SER A 327 -17.36 20.35 23.40
CA SER A 327 -18.51 21.15 23.06
C SER A 327 -18.04 22.59 22.89
N ALA A 328 -18.34 23.20 21.75
CA ALA A 328 -18.02 24.60 21.49
C ALA A 328 -18.72 25.58 22.47
N LEU A 329 -19.62 25.10 23.29
CA LEU A 329 -20.32 25.79 24.34
C LEU A 329 -20.20 25.00 25.64
N SER A 330 -19.17 25.26 26.42
CA SER A 330 -19.16 24.94 27.85
C SER A 330 -19.90 26.06 28.57
N SER A 331 -21.21 25.97 28.69
CA SER A 331 -21.97 26.84 29.59
C SER A 331 -21.81 26.30 31.01
N VAL A 332 -20.95 26.91 31.79
CA VAL A 332 -20.92 26.70 33.23
C VAL A 332 -22.06 27.58 33.81
N SER A 333 -23.01 26.96 34.51
CA SER A 333 -24.08 27.73 35.12
C SER A 333 -23.51 28.71 36.15
N VAL A 334 -24.11 29.88 36.27
CA VAL A 334 -23.69 30.88 37.28
C VAL A 334 -23.72 30.28 38.71
N GLN A 335 -24.61 29.32 38.93
CA GLN A 335 -24.73 28.59 40.20
C GLN A 335 -23.53 27.65 40.43
N ASP A 336 -23.06 26.93 39.41
CA ASP A 336 -21.88 26.05 39.51
C ASP A 336 -20.62 26.89 39.71
N MET A 337 -20.53 28.03 39.04
CA MET A 337 -19.41 28.96 39.22
C MET A 337 -19.37 29.53 40.65
N ARG A 338 -20.52 29.92 41.21
CA ARG A 338 -20.63 30.36 42.60
C ARG A 338 -20.27 29.25 43.59
N SER A 339 -20.70 28.01 43.33
CA SER A 339 -20.36 26.88 44.20
C SER A 339 -18.86 26.52 44.16
N MET A 340 -18.20 26.72 43.01
CA MET A 340 -16.73 26.54 42.85
C MET A 340 -15.96 27.65 43.59
N LEU A 341 -16.39 28.88 43.50
CA LEU A 341 -15.77 30.04 44.15
C LEU A 341 -16.06 30.12 45.65
N GLY A 342 -17.11 29.50 46.15
CA GLY A 342 -17.50 29.50 47.57
C GLY A 342 -16.92 28.33 48.37
N ARG A 343 -16.09 27.45 47.79
CA ARG A 343 -15.38 26.44 48.57
C ARG A 343 -14.11 27.02 49.12
N PRO A 344 -13.93 27.08 50.49
CA PRO A 344 -12.66 27.45 51.05
C PRO A 344 -11.59 26.45 50.67
N PRO A 345 -10.30 26.86 50.50
CA PRO A 345 -9.20 25.96 50.25
C PRO A 345 -9.18 24.88 51.32
N LYS A 346 -9.11 23.61 50.94
CA LYS A 346 -8.85 22.52 51.86
C LYS A 346 -7.41 22.75 52.37
N ASP A 347 -7.29 23.21 53.59
CA ASP A 347 -6.02 23.23 54.30
C ASP A 347 -5.46 21.82 54.32
N GLY A 348 -4.30 21.67 53.66
CA GLY A 348 -3.54 20.45 53.69
C GLY A 348 -2.88 20.27 55.06
N LEU A 349 -2.96 19.10 55.56
CA LEU A 349 -2.00 18.50 56.48
C LEU A 349 -1.26 17.40 55.69
#